data_8fb15f0ef5c9c3768b11a06fbd14448f
#
_entry.id   8fb15f0ef5c9c3768b11a06fbd14448f
#
_cell.length_a   1.000
_cell.length_b   1.000
_cell.length_c   1.000
_cell.angle_alpha   90.00
_cell.angle_beta   90.00
_cell.angle_gamma   90.00
#
_symmetry.space_group_name_H-M   'P 1'
#
loop_
_entity.id
_entity.type
_entity.pdbx_description
1 polymer ?
#
loop_
_entity_poly.entity_id
_entity_poly.type
_entity_poly.pdbx_seq_one_letter_code
_entity_poly.pdbx_strand_id
1 'polypeptide(L)'
;MRITDIFNAKAVASHWTETASNRVPYLGQGLFPTKKKMGLDLKWIKGHKGLPVSLAPSNFDAKSTLRSREGFKIDETEMAFFRESMLVKEADEQEIMRVKDANDPYAADVIARIFDDTNTLLDGAEVVAERMRMQLLCPTIDGSPRIVIAANGVQYAYNYDTDGSYKANNYAALSGDTDKWSDHEKSDPMADMTAGQDAVEAATGVRPSIALMSRATFNHIKANAKVRSAILAQNATANVFMNDARVKELFKTELGITIVVYTKQYKDESGTAQRFYADGYCTLLPAGALGNTWHGVTPEERTLMGNAQADVSVTSDGVAIAVTVTSDPVNT
;
A
#
# COMPACT_ATOMS: atom_id res chain seq x y z
N MET A 1 36.10 17.15 16.20
CA MET A 1 35.13 16.19 15.64
C MET A 1 34.27 16.97 14.69
N ARG A 2 34.29 16.62 13.41
CA ARG A 2 33.48 17.30 12.40
C ARG A 2 32.03 16.78 12.49
N ILE A 3 31.08 17.58 12.03
CA ILE A 3 29.66 17.14 11.99
C ILE A 3 29.50 15.86 11.17
N THR A 4 30.32 15.67 10.12
CA THR A 4 30.40 14.45 9.31
C THR A 4 30.81 13.20 10.10
N ASP A 5 31.47 13.36 11.27
CA ASP A 5 31.85 12.23 12.13
C ASP A 5 30.67 11.74 12.96
N ILE A 6 29.70 12.63 13.22
CA ILE A 6 28.45 12.34 13.94
C ILE A 6 27.39 11.93 12.92
N PHE A 7 27.27 12.71 11.83
CA PHE A 7 26.35 12.50 10.73
C PHE A 7 27.03 11.70 9.62
N ASN A 8 26.92 10.40 9.68
CA ASN A 8 27.30 9.50 8.60
C ASN A 8 26.14 8.55 8.26
N ALA A 9 26.17 7.99 7.07
CA ALA A 9 25.10 7.11 6.59
C ALA A 9 24.74 5.98 7.55
N LYS A 10 25.74 5.41 8.25
CA LYS A 10 25.53 4.35 9.22
C LYS A 10 24.80 4.84 10.47
N ALA A 11 25.14 6.03 10.99
CA ALA A 11 24.46 6.59 12.16
C ALA A 11 23.01 6.94 11.86
N VAL A 12 22.74 7.52 10.67
CA VAL A 12 21.38 7.82 10.21
C VAL A 12 20.56 6.53 10.06
N ALA A 13 21.11 5.51 9.40
CA ALA A 13 20.42 4.23 9.23
C ALA A 13 20.15 3.54 10.57
N SER A 14 21.10 3.58 11.54
CA SER A 14 20.91 3.02 12.87
C SER A 14 19.80 3.74 13.63
N HIS A 15 19.80 5.07 13.66
CA HIS A 15 18.78 5.87 14.32
C HIS A 15 17.38 5.61 13.72
N TRP A 16 17.28 5.54 12.39
CA TRP A 16 16.02 5.22 11.73
C TRP A 16 15.53 3.83 12.08
N THR A 17 16.41 2.82 12.10
CA THR A 17 16.04 1.44 12.47
C THR A 17 15.51 1.37 13.90
N GLU A 18 16.12 2.08 14.85
CA GLU A 18 15.66 2.14 16.24
C GLU A 18 14.28 2.82 16.34
N THR A 19 14.07 3.90 15.59
CA THR A 19 12.79 4.62 15.58
C THR A 19 11.71 3.85 14.82
N ALA A 20 12.05 3.15 13.75
CA ALA A 20 11.11 2.38 12.93
C ALA A 20 10.42 1.25 13.72
N SER A 21 11.10 0.68 14.73
CA SER A 21 10.51 -0.38 15.58
C SER A 21 9.24 0.06 16.32
N ASN A 22 9.05 1.36 16.52
CA ASN A 22 7.89 1.95 17.21
C ASN A 22 6.77 2.36 16.24
N ARG A 23 6.92 2.14 14.93
CA ARG A 23 5.92 2.54 13.93
C ARG A 23 4.89 1.44 13.71
N VAL A 24 3.65 1.86 13.55
CA VAL A 24 2.59 0.95 13.11
C VAL A 24 2.85 0.64 11.62
N PRO A 25 3.07 -0.64 11.24
CA PRO A 25 3.37 -1.01 9.86
C PRO A 25 2.22 -0.60 8.92
N TYR A 26 2.55 -0.36 7.65
CA TYR A 26 1.56 -0.14 6.61
C TYR A 26 0.81 -1.45 6.30
N LEU A 27 -0.49 -1.33 6.02
CA LEU A 27 -1.33 -2.48 5.70
C LEU A 27 -0.86 -3.20 4.44
N GLY A 28 -0.43 -2.44 3.43
CA GLY A 28 0.04 -2.97 2.17
C GLY A 28 1.27 -3.86 2.27
N GLN A 29 2.13 -3.67 3.28
CA GLN A 29 3.28 -4.55 3.51
C GLN A 29 2.88 -6.00 3.80
N GLY A 30 1.78 -6.20 4.53
CA GLY A 30 1.25 -7.53 4.79
C GLY A 30 0.61 -8.18 3.57
N LEU A 31 -0.03 -7.37 2.70
CA LEU A 31 -0.69 -7.84 1.48
C LEU A 31 0.28 -8.04 0.32
N PHE A 32 1.35 -7.26 0.24
CA PHE A 32 2.39 -7.31 -0.77
C PHE A 32 3.78 -7.36 -0.12
N PRO A 33 4.22 -8.54 0.35
CA PRO A 33 5.54 -8.71 0.94
C PRO A 33 6.66 -8.24 0.01
N THR A 34 7.69 -7.65 0.60
CA THR A 34 8.84 -7.10 -0.12
C THR A 34 9.74 -8.21 -0.65
N LYS A 35 10.18 -8.08 -1.90
CA LYS A 35 11.22 -8.91 -2.52
C LYS A 35 12.25 -8.04 -3.20
N LYS A 36 13.53 -8.43 -3.14
CA LYS A 36 14.62 -7.77 -3.86
C LYS A 36 15.01 -8.53 -5.12
N LYS A 37 15.36 -7.78 -6.18
CA LYS A 37 15.83 -8.30 -7.45
C LYS A 37 16.95 -7.43 -7.99
N MET A 38 17.99 -8.04 -8.56
CA MET A 38 19.01 -7.29 -9.30
C MET A 38 18.47 -6.85 -10.66
N GLY A 39 18.76 -5.59 -11.03
CA GLY A 39 18.31 -4.95 -12.26
C GLY A 39 17.01 -4.15 -12.09
N LEU A 40 16.72 -3.30 -13.07
CA LEU A 40 15.57 -2.41 -13.07
C LEU A 40 14.35 -3.01 -13.78
N ASP A 41 14.59 -4.02 -14.63
CA ASP A 41 13.52 -4.62 -15.43
C ASP A 41 12.72 -5.63 -14.62
N LEU A 42 11.42 -5.44 -14.58
CA LEU A 42 10.49 -6.39 -14.00
C LEU A 42 9.69 -7.07 -15.10
N LYS A 43 9.90 -8.38 -15.25
CA LYS A 43 9.10 -9.22 -16.15
C LYS A 43 8.09 -10.00 -15.33
N TRP A 44 6.84 -9.91 -15.70
CA TRP A 44 5.77 -10.65 -15.06
C TRP A 44 4.90 -11.36 -16.09
N ILE A 45 4.34 -12.49 -15.66
CA ILE A 45 3.52 -13.32 -16.52
C ILE A 45 2.06 -13.06 -16.13
N LYS A 46 1.31 -12.47 -17.04
CA LYS A 46 -0.14 -12.36 -16.93
C LYS A 46 -0.73 -13.71 -17.34
N GLY A 47 -1.26 -14.45 -16.36
CA GLY A 47 -1.95 -15.71 -16.58
C GLY A 47 -3.29 -15.71 -15.84
N HIS A 48 -4.30 -16.31 -16.45
CA HIS A 48 -5.58 -16.55 -15.79
C HIS A 48 -5.51 -17.92 -15.09
N LYS A 49 -5.57 -17.92 -13.77
CA LYS A 49 -5.70 -19.16 -13.00
C LYS A 49 -7.17 -19.34 -12.65
N GLY A 50 -7.93 -19.89 -13.60
CA GLY A 50 -9.32 -20.23 -13.39
C GLY A 50 -9.50 -21.49 -12.54
N LEU A 51 -10.73 -22.00 -12.50
CA LEU A 51 -11.07 -23.25 -11.82
C LEU A 51 -10.28 -24.43 -12.41
N PRO A 52 -9.83 -25.40 -11.57
CA PRO A 52 -9.11 -26.57 -12.06
C PRO A 52 -10.03 -27.42 -12.96
N VAL A 53 -9.51 -27.79 -14.13
CA VAL A 53 -10.23 -28.61 -15.08
C VAL A 53 -10.04 -30.09 -14.77
N SER A 54 -11.11 -30.84 -14.63
CA SER A 54 -11.09 -32.31 -14.43
C SER A 54 -10.37 -33.02 -15.56
N LEU A 55 -9.70 -34.11 -15.23
CA LEU A 55 -9.16 -35.03 -16.24
C LEU A 55 -10.28 -35.81 -16.88
N ALA A 56 -10.22 -35.97 -18.21
CA ALA A 56 -11.16 -36.84 -18.91
C ALA A 56 -10.83 -38.33 -18.63
N PRO A 57 -11.82 -39.18 -18.47
CA PRO A 57 -11.58 -40.62 -18.33
C PRO A 57 -10.91 -41.17 -19.59
N SER A 58 -9.98 -42.10 -19.43
CA SER A 58 -9.25 -42.76 -20.51
C SER A 58 -9.19 -44.27 -20.29
N ASN A 59 -9.18 -45.06 -21.37
CA ASN A 59 -8.94 -46.50 -21.29
C ASN A 59 -7.44 -46.79 -21.18
N PHE A 60 -7.07 -47.97 -20.64
CA PHE A 60 -5.69 -48.31 -20.35
C PHE A 60 -4.76 -48.28 -21.58
N ASP A 61 -5.23 -48.62 -22.76
CA ASP A 61 -4.43 -48.63 -23.99
C ASP A 61 -4.68 -47.44 -24.92
N ALA A 62 -5.38 -46.42 -24.46
CA ALA A 62 -5.68 -45.23 -25.25
C ALA A 62 -4.51 -44.21 -25.19
N LYS A 63 -4.23 -43.57 -26.32
CA LYS A 63 -3.32 -42.44 -26.35
C LYS A 63 -3.82 -41.28 -25.46
N SER A 64 -2.92 -40.66 -24.72
CA SER A 64 -3.23 -39.46 -23.90
C SER A 64 -3.80 -38.33 -24.77
N THR A 65 -4.92 -37.73 -24.32
CA THR A 65 -5.45 -36.51 -24.93
C THR A 65 -4.53 -35.33 -24.61
N LEU A 66 -4.07 -34.63 -25.64
CA LEU A 66 -3.28 -33.41 -25.48
C LEU A 66 -4.21 -32.26 -25.10
N ARG A 67 -3.94 -31.65 -23.95
CA ARG A 67 -4.59 -30.41 -23.54
C ARG A 67 -3.74 -29.23 -24.03
N SER A 68 -4.35 -28.26 -24.70
CA SER A 68 -3.70 -27.01 -25.04
C SER A 68 -3.32 -26.23 -23.76
N ARG A 69 -2.14 -25.64 -23.75
CA ARG A 69 -1.77 -24.67 -22.70
C ARG A 69 -2.60 -23.40 -22.88
N GLU A 70 -3.10 -22.86 -21.81
CA GLU A 70 -3.60 -21.48 -21.80
C GLU A 70 -2.46 -20.55 -22.18
N GLY A 71 -2.74 -19.60 -23.08
CA GLY A 71 -1.77 -18.61 -23.48
C GLY A 71 -1.39 -17.73 -22.28
N PHE A 72 -0.10 -17.42 -22.15
CA PHE A 72 0.37 -16.44 -21.19
C PHE A 72 1.01 -15.27 -21.96
N LYS A 73 0.82 -14.07 -21.42
CA LYS A 73 1.45 -12.86 -21.94
C LYS A 73 2.56 -12.46 -20.96
N ILE A 74 3.73 -12.15 -21.50
CA ILE A 74 4.83 -11.59 -20.71
C ILE A 74 4.77 -10.08 -20.90
N ASP A 75 4.55 -9.36 -19.83
CA ASP A 75 4.64 -7.91 -19.77
C ASP A 75 5.95 -7.52 -19.07
N GLU A 76 6.56 -6.45 -19.53
CA GLU A 76 7.84 -5.94 -19.03
C GLU A 76 7.66 -4.49 -18.62
N THR A 77 8.14 -4.14 -17.42
CA THR A 77 8.05 -2.77 -16.88
C THR A 77 9.37 -2.42 -16.21
N GLU A 78 9.72 -1.14 -16.22
CA GLU A 78 10.83 -0.62 -15.41
C GLU A 78 10.34 -0.25 -14.02
N MET A 79 11.21 -0.42 -13.03
CA MET A 79 10.92 0.00 -11.66
C MET A 79 11.06 1.52 -11.54
N ALA A 80 10.15 2.15 -10.79
CA ALA A 80 10.21 3.58 -10.51
C ALA A 80 11.37 3.90 -9.55
N PHE A 81 12.05 5.00 -9.82
CA PHE A 81 13.20 5.44 -9.05
C PHE A 81 12.93 6.81 -8.43
N PHE A 82 13.21 6.95 -7.13
CA PHE A 82 13.00 8.17 -6.37
C PHE A 82 14.26 8.55 -5.62
N ARG A 83 14.60 9.84 -5.67
CA ARG A 83 15.73 10.40 -4.94
C ARG A 83 15.36 11.78 -4.41
N GLU A 84 15.61 12.01 -3.15
CA GLU A 84 15.37 13.29 -2.50
C GLU A 84 16.53 13.63 -1.57
N SER A 85 16.85 14.92 -1.42
CA SER A 85 17.95 15.36 -0.58
C SER A 85 17.55 16.55 0.28
N MET A 86 18.10 16.61 1.48
CA MET A 86 17.95 17.72 2.40
C MET A 86 19.34 18.31 2.73
N LEU A 87 19.39 19.63 2.78
CA LEU A 87 20.61 20.36 3.14
C LEU A 87 20.58 20.68 4.62
N VAL A 88 21.64 20.31 5.32
CA VAL A 88 21.92 20.82 6.66
C VAL A 88 22.55 22.20 6.49
N LYS A 89 21.93 23.24 7.02
CA LYS A 89 22.35 24.62 6.84
C LYS A 89 23.57 24.94 7.72
N GLU A 90 24.41 25.86 7.26
CA GLU A 90 25.56 26.38 8.07
C GLU A 90 25.13 26.90 9.45
N ALA A 91 23.91 27.44 9.57
CA ALA A 91 23.37 27.86 10.86
C ALA A 91 23.21 26.69 11.84
N ASP A 92 22.78 25.53 11.35
CA ASP A 92 22.62 24.30 12.17
C ASP A 92 23.99 23.75 12.57
N GLU A 93 25.00 23.84 11.68
CA GLU A 93 26.39 23.48 12.00
C GLU A 93 27.00 24.38 13.08
N GLN A 94 26.81 25.68 12.96
CA GLN A 94 27.31 26.64 13.95
C GLN A 94 26.63 26.44 15.29
N GLU A 95 25.32 26.14 15.31
CA GLU A 95 24.59 25.89 16.54
C GLU A 95 25.11 24.61 17.22
N ILE A 96 25.34 23.52 16.47
CA ILE A 96 25.94 22.28 16.98
C ILE A 96 27.33 22.52 17.56
N MET A 97 28.18 23.32 16.87
CA MET A 97 29.51 23.65 17.37
C MET A 97 29.42 24.47 18.65
N ARG A 98 28.58 25.52 18.71
CA ARG A 98 28.38 26.36 19.87
C ARG A 98 27.92 25.56 21.10
N VAL A 99 26.99 24.70 20.92
CA VAL A 99 26.35 23.91 21.99
C VAL A 99 27.30 22.83 22.51
N LYS A 100 28.18 22.31 21.65
CA LYS A 100 29.16 21.28 22.01
C LYS A 100 30.30 21.84 22.85
N ASP A 101 30.77 23.06 22.53
CA ASP A 101 31.84 23.72 23.30
C ASP A 101 31.35 24.16 24.68
N ALA A 102 30.04 24.40 24.87
CA ALA A 102 29.42 24.83 26.12
C ALA A 102 29.01 23.68 27.05
N ASN A 103 29.16 22.41 26.62
CA ASN A 103 28.61 21.23 27.32
C ASN A 103 27.12 21.40 27.64
N ASP A 104 26.38 22.00 26.71
CA ASP A 104 24.98 22.40 26.84
C ASP A 104 24.05 21.20 26.50
N PRO A 105 23.04 20.93 27.33
CA PRO A 105 22.06 19.85 27.06
C PRO A 105 21.31 20.03 25.74
N TYR A 106 21.22 21.24 25.17
CA TYR A 106 20.58 21.49 23.87
C TYR A 106 21.32 20.85 22.68
N ALA A 107 22.60 20.42 22.84
CA ALA A 107 23.30 19.71 21.75
C ALA A 107 22.57 18.45 21.30
N ALA A 108 22.07 17.69 22.26
CA ALA A 108 21.33 16.47 21.99
C ALA A 108 20.04 16.76 21.22
N ASP A 109 19.33 17.84 21.57
CA ASP A 109 18.07 18.21 20.93
C ASP A 109 18.26 18.67 19.48
N VAL A 110 19.34 19.46 19.20
CA VAL A 110 19.65 19.90 17.84
C VAL A 110 20.05 18.72 16.96
N ILE A 111 20.88 17.82 17.48
CA ILE A 111 21.27 16.60 16.77
C ILE A 111 20.05 15.72 16.50
N ALA A 112 19.18 15.50 17.50
CA ALA A 112 17.97 14.73 17.36
C ALA A 112 17.04 15.31 16.27
N ARG A 113 16.88 16.64 16.21
CA ARG A 113 16.08 17.31 15.19
C ARG A 113 16.58 17.07 13.77
N ILE A 114 17.89 17.12 13.55
CA ILE A 114 18.46 16.84 12.23
C ILE A 114 18.28 15.37 11.85
N PHE A 115 18.40 14.44 12.82
CA PHE A 115 18.07 13.03 12.58
C PHE A 115 16.60 12.83 12.27
N ASP A 116 15.68 13.53 12.94
CA ASP A 116 14.24 13.46 12.68
C ASP A 116 13.90 13.99 11.28
N ASP A 117 14.55 15.07 10.85
CA ASP A 117 14.39 15.59 9.49
C ASP A 117 14.82 14.54 8.44
N THR A 118 15.95 13.87 8.69
CA THR A 118 16.42 12.78 7.81
C THR A 118 15.51 11.57 7.82
N ASN A 119 14.95 11.20 8.99
CA ASN A 119 13.96 10.14 9.10
C ASN A 119 12.71 10.42 8.25
N THR A 120 12.32 11.69 8.13
CA THR A 120 11.19 12.09 7.27
C THR A 120 11.43 11.73 5.81
N LEU A 121 12.67 11.82 5.30
CA LEU A 121 13.02 11.39 3.94
C LEU A 121 12.92 9.87 3.78
N LEU A 122 13.40 9.12 4.77
CA LEU A 122 13.30 7.66 4.76
C LEU A 122 11.84 7.18 4.81
N ASP A 123 11.02 7.88 5.62
CA ASP A 123 9.57 7.64 5.65
C ASP A 123 8.93 7.89 4.29
N GLY A 124 9.41 8.89 3.55
CA GLY A 124 8.98 9.18 2.19
C GLY A 124 9.13 7.98 1.25
N ALA A 125 10.22 7.22 1.35
CA ALA A 125 10.42 6.02 0.55
C ALA A 125 9.38 4.91 0.85
N GLU A 126 9.04 4.71 2.14
CA GLU A 126 7.97 3.77 2.52
C GLU A 126 6.58 4.23 2.07
N VAL A 127 6.33 5.55 2.12
CA VAL A 127 5.08 6.16 1.64
C VAL A 127 4.86 5.88 0.17
N VAL A 128 5.91 5.97 -0.66
CA VAL A 128 5.82 5.69 -2.10
C VAL A 128 5.37 4.24 -2.35
N ALA A 129 6.01 3.27 -1.69
CA ALA A 129 5.65 1.86 -1.84
C ALA A 129 4.20 1.59 -1.40
N GLU A 130 3.77 2.17 -0.27
CA GLU A 130 2.39 2.03 0.20
C GLU A 130 1.37 2.71 -0.73
N ARG A 131 1.72 3.89 -1.30
CA ARG A 131 0.89 4.58 -2.29
C ARG A 131 0.67 3.71 -3.53
N MET A 132 1.70 3.04 -4.05
CA MET A 132 1.58 2.10 -5.16
C MET A 132 0.65 0.95 -4.84
N ARG A 133 0.82 0.30 -3.68
CA ARG A 133 -0.01 -0.82 -3.21
C ARG A 133 -1.48 -0.42 -3.10
N MET A 134 -1.75 0.73 -2.51
CA MET A 134 -3.12 1.20 -2.31
C MET A 134 -3.78 1.65 -3.62
N GLN A 135 -3.04 2.18 -4.60
CA GLN A 135 -3.56 2.48 -5.92
C GLN A 135 -4.01 1.22 -6.69
N LEU A 136 -3.32 0.09 -6.48
CA LEU A 136 -3.75 -1.19 -7.05
C LEU A 136 -5.02 -1.72 -6.39
N LEU A 137 -5.12 -1.59 -5.06
CA LEU A 137 -6.27 -2.06 -4.29
C LEU A 137 -7.50 -1.16 -4.44
N CYS A 138 -7.29 0.11 -4.77
CA CYS A 138 -8.34 1.10 -4.94
C CYS A 138 -8.24 1.74 -6.33
N PRO A 139 -8.78 1.09 -7.38
CA PRO A 139 -8.63 1.51 -8.76
C PRO A 139 -9.47 2.76 -9.07
N THR A 140 -9.00 3.93 -8.65
CA THR A 140 -9.70 5.21 -8.82
C THR A 140 -9.72 5.72 -10.27
N ILE A 141 -8.82 5.21 -11.12
CA ILE A 141 -8.71 5.60 -12.53
C ILE A 141 -9.43 4.55 -13.37
N ASP A 142 -10.59 4.88 -13.86
CA ASP A 142 -11.40 4.05 -14.76
C ASP A 142 -11.77 2.65 -14.24
N GLY A 143 -11.60 2.37 -12.95
CA GLY A 143 -11.82 1.05 -12.37
C GLY A 143 -10.77 -0.01 -12.75
N SER A 144 -9.66 0.40 -13.38
CA SER A 144 -8.55 -0.48 -13.72
C SER A 144 -7.41 -0.35 -12.71
N PRO A 145 -6.70 -1.44 -12.38
CA PRO A 145 -5.55 -1.39 -11.49
C PRO A 145 -4.40 -0.66 -12.19
N ARG A 146 -4.15 0.56 -11.77
CA ARG A 146 -3.10 1.42 -12.31
C ARG A 146 -2.34 2.08 -11.18
N ILE A 147 -1.02 2.19 -11.37
CA ILE A 147 -0.16 3.00 -10.53
C ILE A 147 0.20 4.25 -11.33
N VAL A 148 -0.10 5.43 -10.78
CA VAL A 148 0.28 6.71 -11.37
C VAL A 148 0.92 7.57 -10.30
N ILE A 149 2.20 7.90 -10.50
CA ILE A 149 2.95 8.82 -9.66
C ILE A 149 3.61 9.83 -10.56
N ALA A 150 3.26 11.09 -10.40
CA ALA A 150 3.80 12.17 -11.20
C ALA A 150 4.27 13.31 -10.28
N ALA A 151 5.54 13.66 -10.39
CA ALA A 151 6.13 14.78 -9.69
C ALA A 151 7.33 15.34 -10.47
N ASN A 152 7.60 16.64 -10.36
CA ASN A 152 8.79 17.29 -10.91
C ASN A 152 9.02 17.02 -12.42
N GLY A 153 7.94 16.88 -13.19
CA GLY A 153 8.02 16.61 -14.63
C GLY A 153 8.32 15.16 -15.01
N VAL A 154 8.43 14.27 -14.02
CA VAL A 154 8.58 12.82 -14.23
C VAL A 154 7.25 12.15 -13.91
N GLN A 155 6.82 11.23 -14.75
CA GLN A 155 5.62 10.43 -14.52
C GLN A 155 5.93 8.94 -14.68
N TYR A 156 5.62 8.18 -13.65
CA TYR A 156 5.55 6.72 -13.71
C TYR A 156 4.08 6.30 -13.80
N ALA A 157 3.74 5.57 -14.85
CA ALA A 157 2.40 5.08 -15.09
C ALA A 157 2.44 3.60 -15.48
N TYR A 158 1.93 2.75 -14.59
CA TYR A 158 1.84 1.30 -14.82
C TYR A 158 0.37 0.91 -14.94
N ASN A 159 0.02 0.28 -16.05
CA ASN A 159 -1.33 -0.23 -16.29
C ASN A 159 -1.28 -1.77 -16.31
N TYR A 160 -1.90 -2.39 -15.30
CA TYR A 160 -1.98 -3.84 -15.19
C TYR A 160 -3.20 -4.46 -15.89
N ASP A 161 -4.06 -3.61 -16.46
CA ASP A 161 -5.27 -4.01 -17.18
C ASP A 161 -5.29 -3.45 -18.61
N THR A 162 -4.29 -3.83 -19.41
CA THR A 162 -4.13 -3.33 -20.78
C THR A 162 -5.22 -3.80 -21.74
N ASP A 163 -5.90 -4.89 -21.42
CA ASP A 163 -6.97 -5.52 -22.21
C ASP A 163 -8.37 -5.27 -21.63
N GLY A 164 -8.48 -4.57 -20.48
CA GLY A 164 -9.76 -4.29 -19.83
C GLY A 164 -10.42 -5.49 -19.15
N SER A 165 -9.76 -6.65 -19.15
CA SER A 165 -10.32 -7.89 -18.58
C SER A 165 -10.47 -7.83 -17.06
N TYR A 166 -9.54 -7.16 -16.38
CA TYR A 166 -9.63 -6.98 -14.94
C TYR A 166 -10.85 -6.13 -14.57
N LYS A 167 -11.00 -4.97 -15.20
CA LYS A 167 -12.14 -4.07 -14.97
C LYS A 167 -13.47 -4.78 -15.23
N ALA A 168 -13.56 -5.53 -16.33
CA ALA A 168 -14.80 -6.24 -16.69
C ALA A 168 -15.23 -7.28 -15.65
N ASN A 169 -14.28 -7.96 -15.00
CA ASN A 169 -14.56 -9.09 -14.12
C ASN A 169 -14.47 -8.76 -12.62
N ASN A 170 -13.73 -7.70 -12.25
CA ASN A 170 -13.39 -7.43 -10.84
C ASN A 170 -13.81 -6.04 -10.36
N TYR A 171 -14.42 -5.22 -11.20
CA TYR A 171 -14.87 -3.89 -10.82
C TYR A 171 -16.37 -3.73 -11.03
N ALA A 172 -17.10 -3.53 -9.95
CA ALA A 172 -18.53 -3.23 -9.97
C ALA A 172 -18.77 -1.77 -9.58
N ALA A 173 -19.27 -0.97 -10.52
CA ALA A 173 -19.68 0.40 -10.24
C ALA A 173 -21.17 0.43 -9.86
N LEU A 174 -21.48 0.93 -8.68
CA LEU A 174 -22.84 1.23 -8.27
C LEU A 174 -23.26 2.55 -8.94
N SER A 175 -23.98 2.45 -10.05
CA SER A 175 -24.29 3.59 -10.93
C SER A 175 -25.59 4.31 -10.60
N GLY A 176 -26.55 3.63 -10.01
CA GLY A 176 -27.81 4.22 -9.57
C GLY A 176 -27.62 5.11 -8.33
N ASP A 177 -28.34 6.23 -8.28
CA ASP A 177 -28.26 7.11 -7.09
C ASP A 177 -28.78 6.43 -5.82
N THR A 178 -29.69 5.47 -5.97
CA THR A 178 -30.25 4.67 -4.88
C THR A 178 -29.42 3.44 -4.53
N ASP A 179 -28.45 3.06 -5.36
CA ASP A 179 -27.60 1.90 -5.14
C ASP A 179 -26.33 2.25 -4.36
N LYS A 180 -25.91 3.52 -4.47
CA LYS A 180 -24.71 4.02 -3.74
C LYS A 180 -24.93 3.97 -2.24
N TRP A 181 -23.95 3.52 -1.50
CA TRP A 181 -24.04 3.42 -0.04
C TRP A 181 -24.22 4.77 0.68
N SER A 182 -24.06 5.88 -0.04
CA SER A 182 -24.44 7.21 0.44
C SER A 182 -25.95 7.41 0.56
N ASP A 183 -26.77 6.64 -0.17
CA ASP A 183 -28.20 6.53 0.09
C ASP A 183 -28.43 5.53 1.23
N HIS A 184 -28.58 6.02 2.44
CA HIS A 184 -28.69 5.17 3.63
C HIS A 184 -30.02 4.41 3.76
N GLU A 185 -31.04 4.83 3.00
CA GLU A 185 -32.39 4.25 3.09
C GLU A 185 -32.58 3.10 2.08
N LYS A 186 -32.08 3.23 0.87
CA LYS A 186 -32.38 2.32 -0.24
C LYS A 186 -31.26 1.36 -0.54
N SER A 187 -30.01 1.78 -0.43
CA SER A 187 -28.85 0.92 -0.71
C SER A 187 -28.78 -0.32 0.18
N ASP A 188 -28.06 -1.33 -0.27
CA ASP A 188 -27.88 -2.58 0.46
C ASP A 188 -26.42 -3.07 0.47
N PRO A 189 -25.59 -2.51 1.35
CA PRO A 189 -24.19 -2.89 1.42
C PRO A 189 -23.95 -4.39 1.68
N MET A 190 -24.85 -5.07 2.38
CA MET A 190 -24.72 -6.49 2.65
C MET A 190 -24.98 -7.33 1.37
N ALA A 191 -26.01 -6.98 0.62
CA ALA A 191 -26.31 -7.64 -0.65
C ALA A 191 -25.21 -7.42 -1.68
N ASP A 192 -24.67 -6.19 -1.78
CA ASP A 192 -23.59 -5.85 -2.71
C ASP A 192 -22.31 -6.61 -2.40
N MET A 193 -21.93 -6.69 -1.12
CA MET A 193 -20.76 -7.48 -0.71
C MET A 193 -20.97 -8.97 -0.96
N THR A 194 -22.17 -9.50 -0.72
CA THR A 194 -22.50 -10.90 -1.00
C THR A 194 -22.38 -11.19 -2.49
N ALA A 195 -22.95 -10.34 -3.33
CA ALA A 195 -22.85 -10.47 -4.78
C ALA A 195 -21.40 -10.44 -5.27
N GLY A 196 -20.58 -9.54 -4.68
CA GLY A 196 -19.15 -9.50 -4.95
C GLY A 196 -18.41 -10.78 -4.53
N GLN A 197 -18.72 -11.32 -3.35
CA GLN A 197 -18.14 -12.59 -2.89
C GLN A 197 -18.52 -13.75 -3.83
N ASP A 198 -19.78 -13.83 -4.20
CA ASP A 198 -20.30 -14.91 -5.06
C ASP A 198 -19.69 -14.85 -6.46
N ALA A 199 -19.50 -13.65 -7.01
CA ALA A 199 -18.83 -13.45 -8.30
C ALA A 199 -17.36 -13.92 -8.26
N VAL A 200 -16.60 -13.55 -7.23
CA VAL A 200 -15.19 -13.97 -7.07
C VAL A 200 -15.11 -15.48 -6.83
N GLU A 201 -15.97 -16.03 -5.97
CA GLU A 201 -16.01 -17.46 -5.69
C GLU A 201 -16.33 -18.28 -6.94
N ALA A 202 -17.29 -17.83 -7.75
CA ALA A 202 -17.64 -18.49 -9.01
C ALA A 202 -16.47 -18.48 -10.02
N ALA A 203 -15.67 -17.40 -10.05
CA ALA A 203 -14.56 -17.27 -10.96
C ALA A 203 -13.29 -18.00 -10.51
N THR A 204 -13.03 -18.04 -9.19
CA THR A 204 -11.73 -18.47 -8.64
C THR A 204 -11.82 -19.70 -7.73
N GLY A 205 -13.02 -20.04 -7.26
CA GLY A 205 -13.23 -21.07 -6.23
C GLY A 205 -12.84 -20.63 -4.82
N VAL A 206 -12.50 -19.35 -4.61
CA VAL A 206 -12.09 -18.80 -3.32
C VAL A 206 -13.01 -17.66 -2.92
N ARG A 207 -13.67 -17.79 -1.76
CA ARG A 207 -14.54 -16.74 -1.24
C ARG A 207 -13.72 -15.67 -0.51
N PRO A 208 -13.83 -14.39 -0.88
CA PRO A 208 -13.18 -13.29 -0.15
C PRO A 208 -13.65 -13.20 1.30
N SER A 209 -12.74 -12.96 2.22
CA SER A 209 -13.02 -12.89 3.66
C SER A 209 -12.67 -11.54 4.30
N ILE A 210 -12.08 -10.62 3.54
CA ILE A 210 -11.68 -9.30 4.02
C ILE A 210 -12.32 -8.24 3.13
N ALA A 211 -12.90 -7.19 3.74
CA ALA A 211 -13.36 -6.00 3.05
C ALA A 211 -12.53 -4.80 3.51
N LEU A 212 -11.76 -4.24 2.59
CA LEU A 212 -10.94 -3.04 2.81
C LEU A 212 -11.71 -1.81 2.35
N MET A 213 -11.77 -0.79 3.18
CA MET A 213 -12.47 0.46 2.87
C MET A 213 -11.94 1.63 3.70
N SER A 214 -12.30 2.86 3.28
CA SER A 214 -12.01 4.06 4.06
C SER A 214 -13.00 4.25 5.23
N ARG A 215 -12.65 5.15 6.14
CA ARG A 215 -13.53 5.52 7.25
C ARG A 215 -14.86 6.11 6.76
N ALA A 216 -14.84 6.94 5.72
CA ALA A 216 -16.05 7.54 5.17
C ALA A 216 -16.99 6.48 4.59
N THR A 217 -16.47 5.54 3.82
CA THR A 217 -17.24 4.41 3.28
C THR A 217 -17.84 3.54 4.38
N PHE A 218 -17.05 3.26 5.42
CA PHE A 218 -17.56 2.51 6.60
C PHE A 218 -18.66 3.26 7.34
N ASN A 219 -18.58 4.59 7.44
CA ASN A 219 -19.62 5.39 8.07
C ASN A 219 -20.95 5.33 7.29
N HIS A 220 -20.93 5.22 5.96
CA HIS A 220 -22.13 4.98 5.17
C HIS A 220 -22.78 3.63 5.52
N ILE A 221 -22.00 2.57 5.65
CA ILE A 221 -22.50 1.24 6.10
C ILE A 221 -23.13 1.37 7.49
N LYS A 222 -22.47 2.04 8.40
CA LYS A 222 -22.95 2.23 9.78
C LYS A 222 -24.26 3.03 9.84
N ALA A 223 -24.46 3.97 8.94
CA ALA A 223 -25.66 4.79 8.84
C ALA A 223 -26.80 4.10 8.09
N ASN A 224 -26.53 3.02 7.32
CA ASN A 224 -27.49 2.36 6.46
C ASN A 224 -28.66 1.74 7.25
N ALA A 225 -29.88 1.96 6.79
CA ALA A 225 -31.11 1.53 7.47
C ALA A 225 -31.23 0.01 7.57
N LYS A 226 -30.86 -0.74 6.52
CA LYS A 226 -30.94 -2.21 6.52
C LYS A 226 -29.93 -2.83 7.48
N VAL A 227 -28.70 -2.32 7.51
CA VAL A 227 -27.66 -2.76 8.45
C VAL A 227 -28.09 -2.50 9.89
N ARG A 228 -28.64 -1.31 10.15
CA ARG A 228 -29.17 -0.97 11.48
C ARG A 228 -30.34 -1.87 11.87
N SER A 229 -31.27 -2.13 10.96
CA SER A 229 -32.41 -3.01 11.21
C SER A 229 -31.99 -4.45 11.48
N ALA A 230 -30.99 -4.98 10.79
CA ALA A 230 -30.43 -6.31 11.03
C ALA A 230 -29.83 -6.43 12.45
N ILE A 231 -29.10 -5.42 12.90
CA ILE A 231 -28.54 -5.41 14.27
C ILE A 231 -29.64 -5.28 15.32
N LEU A 232 -30.68 -4.47 15.07
CA LEU A 232 -31.80 -4.29 15.99
C LEU A 232 -32.68 -5.52 16.07
N ALA A 233 -32.87 -6.25 14.97
CA ALA A 233 -33.64 -7.50 14.92
C ALA A 233 -33.03 -8.58 15.82
N GLN A 234 -31.73 -8.61 15.95
CA GLN A 234 -31.01 -9.53 16.86
C GLN A 234 -31.15 -9.11 18.35
N ASN A 235 -31.57 -7.85 18.64
CA ASN A 235 -31.66 -7.29 20.00
C ASN A 235 -32.90 -6.40 20.14
N ALA A 236 -34.09 -6.98 20.03
CA ALA A 236 -35.38 -6.29 19.91
C ALA A 236 -35.76 -5.37 21.12
N THR A 237 -35.01 -5.31 22.21
CA THR A 237 -35.38 -4.59 23.43
C THR A 237 -34.45 -3.42 23.77
N ALA A 238 -33.44 -3.09 23.00
CA ALA A 238 -32.46 -2.11 23.40
C ALA A 238 -32.41 -0.90 22.46
N ASN A 239 -32.38 0.28 23.03
CA ASN A 239 -31.96 1.52 22.36
C ASN A 239 -30.46 1.41 22.12
N VAL A 240 -30.09 0.64 21.08
CA VAL A 240 -28.72 0.19 20.86
C VAL A 240 -27.89 1.27 20.19
N PHE A 241 -26.88 1.76 20.88
CA PHE A 241 -25.88 2.63 20.27
C PHE A 241 -25.09 1.83 19.21
N MET A 242 -25.09 2.35 17.98
CA MET A 242 -24.44 1.72 16.82
C MET A 242 -22.93 2.03 16.87
N ASN A 243 -22.15 1.16 17.51
CA ASN A 243 -20.71 1.26 17.52
C ASN A 243 -20.07 0.45 16.37
N ASP A 244 -18.79 0.72 16.06
CA ASP A 244 -18.06 0.08 14.99
C ASP A 244 -17.93 -1.45 15.19
N ALA A 245 -17.78 -1.88 16.44
CA ALA A 245 -17.61 -3.30 16.76
C ALA A 245 -18.83 -4.13 16.39
N ARG A 246 -20.05 -3.63 16.67
CA ARG A 246 -21.30 -4.34 16.32
C ARG A 246 -21.53 -4.47 14.84
N VAL A 247 -21.22 -3.40 14.08
CA VAL A 247 -21.32 -3.47 12.61
C VAL A 247 -20.31 -4.49 12.07
N LYS A 248 -19.07 -4.44 12.52
CA LYS A 248 -18.04 -5.42 12.11
C LYS A 248 -18.42 -6.85 12.48
N GLU A 249 -18.99 -7.06 13.67
CA GLU A 249 -19.43 -8.38 14.12
C GLU A 249 -20.58 -8.91 13.27
N LEU A 250 -21.57 -8.07 12.90
CA LEU A 250 -22.64 -8.46 12.00
C LEU A 250 -22.09 -9.00 10.67
N PHE A 251 -21.22 -8.24 10.01
CA PHE A 251 -20.62 -8.65 8.74
C PHE A 251 -19.76 -9.90 8.86
N LYS A 252 -19.07 -10.06 9.97
CA LYS A 252 -18.27 -11.26 10.25
C LYS A 252 -19.14 -12.49 10.46
N THR A 253 -20.25 -12.36 11.19
CA THR A 253 -21.15 -13.47 11.49
C THR A 253 -21.99 -13.86 10.29
N GLU A 254 -22.59 -12.89 9.59
CA GLU A 254 -23.52 -13.16 8.48
C GLU A 254 -22.81 -13.46 7.16
N LEU A 255 -21.71 -12.75 6.84
CA LEU A 255 -21.02 -12.86 5.56
C LEU A 255 -19.64 -13.51 5.64
N GLY A 256 -19.12 -13.77 6.84
CA GLY A 256 -17.74 -14.23 7.02
C GLY A 256 -16.69 -13.15 6.66
N ILE A 257 -17.10 -11.87 6.57
CA ILE A 257 -16.23 -10.78 6.15
C ILE A 257 -15.66 -10.03 7.35
N THR A 258 -14.34 -9.90 7.41
CA THR A 258 -13.65 -9.00 8.35
C THR A 258 -13.47 -7.64 7.71
N ILE A 259 -14.14 -6.61 8.23
CA ILE A 259 -14.02 -5.24 7.75
C ILE A 259 -12.75 -4.58 8.30
N VAL A 260 -11.87 -4.19 7.40
CA VAL A 260 -10.64 -3.43 7.67
C VAL A 260 -10.84 -1.98 7.23
N VAL A 261 -10.78 -1.06 8.19
CA VAL A 261 -10.91 0.38 7.91
C VAL A 261 -9.53 1.01 7.86
N TYR A 262 -9.11 1.47 6.69
CA TYR A 262 -7.81 2.08 6.49
C TYR A 262 -7.93 3.60 6.52
N THR A 263 -7.23 4.22 7.46
CA THR A 263 -7.36 5.67 7.75
C THR A 263 -6.06 6.45 7.58
N LYS A 264 -4.96 5.77 7.24
CA LYS A 264 -3.67 6.44 7.07
C LYS A 264 -3.70 7.44 5.91
N GLN A 265 -2.93 8.51 6.10
CA GLN A 265 -2.76 9.60 5.15
C GLN A 265 -1.28 9.88 4.94
N TYR A 266 -0.95 10.53 3.84
CA TYR A 266 0.38 11.02 3.52
C TYR A 266 0.27 12.45 3.01
N LYS A 267 1.38 13.17 2.95
CA LYS A 267 1.45 14.45 2.23
C LYS A 267 2.00 14.18 0.84
N ASP A 268 1.33 14.72 -0.16
CA ASP A 268 1.82 14.68 -1.53
C ASP A 268 2.98 15.67 -1.73
N GLU A 269 3.52 15.70 -2.92
CA GLU A 269 4.65 16.54 -3.31
C GLU A 269 4.34 18.06 -3.21
N SER A 270 3.06 18.44 -3.13
CA SER A 270 2.60 19.81 -2.88
C SER A 270 2.43 20.12 -1.38
N GLY A 271 2.64 19.14 -0.51
CA GLY A 271 2.40 19.25 0.93
C GLY A 271 0.93 19.07 1.34
N THR A 272 0.04 18.72 0.39
CA THR A 272 -1.38 18.50 0.65
C THR A 272 -1.59 17.09 1.24
N ALA A 273 -2.41 17.01 2.29
CA ALA A 273 -2.76 15.74 2.90
C ALA A 273 -3.67 14.91 1.97
N GLN A 274 -3.25 13.70 1.64
CA GLN A 274 -3.96 12.74 0.81
C GLN A 274 -4.20 11.44 1.58
N ARG A 275 -5.28 10.74 1.25
CA ARG A 275 -5.54 9.40 1.79
C ARG A 275 -4.88 8.35 0.91
N PHE A 276 -4.30 7.34 1.51
CA PHE A 276 -3.80 6.20 0.75
C PHE A 276 -4.93 5.43 0.05
N TYR A 277 -6.05 5.26 0.74
CA TYR A 277 -7.23 4.57 0.21
C TYR A 277 -8.38 5.56 0.03
N ALA A 278 -8.91 5.66 -1.19
CA ALA A 278 -9.92 6.66 -1.53
C ALA A 278 -11.30 6.34 -0.92
N ASP A 279 -12.09 7.38 -0.71
CA ASP A 279 -13.46 7.26 -0.24
C ASP A 279 -14.38 6.73 -1.38
N GLY A 280 -15.46 6.06 -1.01
CA GLY A 280 -16.43 5.51 -1.95
C GLY A 280 -16.05 4.17 -2.58
N TYR A 281 -14.95 3.57 -2.15
CA TYR A 281 -14.50 2.24 -2.61
C TYR A 281 -14.56 1.21 -1.49
N CYS A 282 -14.82 -0.03 -1.89
CA CYS A 282 -14.71 -1.21 -1.03
C CYS A 282 -14.06 -2.33 -1.83
N THR A 283 -12.93 -2.85 -1.34
CA THR A 283 -12.21 -3.94 -2.02
C THR A 283 -12.32 -5.22 -1.22
N LEU A 284 -12.86 -6.25 -1.87
CA LEU A 284 -12.97 -7.59 -1.30
C LEU A 284 -11.69 -8.38 -1.58
N LEU A 285 -11.07 -8.90 -0.53
CA LEU A 285 -9.77 -9.56 -0.59
C LEU A 285 -9.86 -10.97 0.00
N PRO A 286 -9.15 -11.95 -0.59
CA PRO A 286 -8.91 -13.24 0.06
C PRO A 286 -7.97 -13.08 1.25
N ALA A 287 -7.86 -14.11 2.07
CA ALA A 287 -6.87 -14.16 3.12
C ALA A 287 -5.47 -14.42 2.54
N GLY A 288 -4.45 -13.74 3.09
CA GLY A 288 -3.06 -13.93 2.72
C GLY A 288 -2.48 -12.84 1.81
N ALA A 289 -1.30 -13.09 1.28
CA ALA A 289 -0.61 -12.17 0.39
C ALA A 289 -1.24 -12.19 -1.01
N LEU A 290 -1.42 -11.01 -1.60
CA LEU A 290 -2.01 -10.82 -2.93
C LEU A 290 -0.96 -10.82 -4.04
N GLY A 291 0.24 -10.36 -3.70
CA GLY A 291 1.33 -10.21 -4.65
C GLY A 291 2.65 -9.94 -3.93
N ASN A 292 3.58 -9.27 -4.59
CA ASN A 292 4.85 -8.88 -4.00
C ASN A 292 5.20 -7.46 -4.45
N THR A 293 5.77 -6.68 -3.55
CA THR A 293 6.47 -5.45 -3.90
C THR A 293 7.92 -5.77 -4.22
N TRP A 294 8.35 -5.47 -5.43
CA TRP A 294 9.70 -5.73 -5.87
C TRP A 294 10.55 -4.47 -5.72
N HIS A 295 11.69 -4.62 -5.09
CA HIS A 295 12.72 -3.59 -4.99
C HIS A 295 13.92 -3.99 -5.83
N GLY A 296 14.45 -3.03 -6.58
CA GLY A 296 15.71 -3.15 -7.29
C GLY A 296 16.89 -2.91 -6.35
N VAL A 297 18.07 -2.84 -6.92
CA VAL A 297 19.31 -2.52 -6.22
C VAL A 297 19.82 -1.19 -6.74
N THR A 298 20.10 -0.24 -5.86
CA THR A 298 20.67 1.05 -6.24
C THR A 298 22.17 0.94 -6.53
N PRO A 299 22.74 1.86 -7.32
CA PRO A 299 24.20 1.92 -7.53
C PRO A 299 24.96 2.10 -6.22
N GLU A 300 24.36 2.79 -5.26
CA GLU A 300 24.94 3.11 -3.95
C GLU A 300 24.93 1.89 -3.00
N GLU A 301 24.00 0.97 -3.15
CA GLU A 301 23.86 -0.22 -2.28
C GLU A 301 25.10 -1.14 -2.30
N ARG A 302 25.93 -1.02 -3.35
CA ARG A 302 27.23 -1.71 -3.40
C ARG A 302 28.18 -1.28 -2.29
N THR A 303 27.94 -0.10 -1.69
CA THR A 303 28.78 0.49 -0.64
C THR A 303 28.19 0.36 0.76
N LEU A 304 26.88 0.15 0.88
CA LEU A 304 26.15 0.14 2.16
C LEU A 304 25.30 -1.16 2.22
N MET A 305 25.87 -2.20 2.78
CA MET A 305 25.11 -3.43 3.10
C MET A 305 24.13 -3.15 4.25
N GLY A 306 22.94 -2.64 3.93
CA GLY A 306 21.85 -2.45 4.88
C GLY A 306 20.55 -3.10 4.40
N ASN A 307 19.71 -3.55 5.33
CA ASN A 307 18.39 -4.13 5.06
C ASN A 307 17.29 -3.06 4.86
N ALA A 308 17.65 -1.80 4.67
CA ALA A 308 16.72 -0.71 4.44
C ALA A 308 16.17 -0.74 3.00
N GLN A 309 14.97 -0.20 2.79
CA GLN A 309 14.36 -0.02 1.47
C GLN A 309 14.82 1.29 0.79
N ALA A 310 15.81 1.94 1.35
CA ALA A 310 16.43 3.15 0.84
C ALA A 310 17.85 3.28 1.33
N ASP A 311 18.71 3.88 0.51
CA ASP A 311 20.07 4.19 0.82
C ASP A 311 20.23 5.65 1.24
N VAL A 312 21.10 5.91 2.21
CA VAL A 312 21.42 7.24 2.69
C VAL A 312 22.84 7.56 2.32
N SER A 313 23.06 8.68 1.64
CA SER A 313 24.38 9.25 1.39
C SER A 313 24.51 10.62 2.03
N VAL A 314 25.67 10.91 2.62
CA VAL A 314 25.99 12.21 3.19
C VAL A 314 27.19 12.77 2.44
N THR A 315 26.99 13.89 1.77
CA THR A 315 28.02 14.58 1.01
C THR A 315 28.27 15.98 1.60
N SER A 316 29.53 16.44 1.58
CA SER A 316 29.89 17.78 2.02
C SER A 316 30.79 18.38 0.95
N ASP A 317 30.49 19.60 0.52
CA ASP A 317 31.30 20.40 -0.41
C ASP A 317 32.17 21.43 0.32
N GLY A 318 32.21 21.38 1.65
CA GLY A 318 32.94 22.30 2.51
C GLY A 318 32.13 23.53 2.93
N VAL A 319 30.97 23.76 2.35
CA VAL A 319 30.08 24.88 2.68
C VAL A 319 28.73 24.35 3.25
N ALA A 320 28.25 23.25 2.75
CA ALA A 320 27.00 22.63 3.22
C ALA A 320 27.11 21.10 3.25
N ILE A 321 26.35 20.50 4.12
CA ILE A 321 26.16 19.03 4.17
C ILE A 321 24.81 18.69 3.54
N ALA A 322 24.83 17.84 2.54
CA ALA A 322 23.63 17.29 1.93
C ALA A 322 23.44 15.84 2.37
N VAL A 323 22.29 15.56 2.94
CA VAL A 323 21.81 14.19 3.20
C VAL A 323 20.87 13.82 2.07
N THR A 324 21.24 12.82 1.28
CA THR A 324 20.46 12.33 0.16
C THR A 324 19.93 10.94 0.50
N VAL A 325 18.62 10.76 0.39
CA VAL A 325 17.96 9.46 0.45
C VAL A 325 17.60 9.02 -0.96
N THR A 326 18.08 7.87 -1.35
CA THR A 326 17.78 7.22 -2.62
C THR A 326 16.94 5.98 -2.32
N SER A 327 15.66 6.01 -2.71
CA SER A 327 14.81 4.83 -2.60
C SER A 327 15.29 3.73 -3.53
N ASP A 328 15.23 2.47 -3.07
CA ASP A 328 15.35 1.34 -3.98
C ASP A 328 14.32 1.50 -5.12
N PRO A 329 14.71 1.25 -6.39
CA PRO A 329 13.74 1.20 -7.46
C PRO A 329 12.61 0.24 -7.10
N VAL A 330 11.37 0.69 -7.20
CA VAL A 330 10.22 -0.04 -6.66
C VAL A 330 9.10 -0.18 -7.67
N ASN A 331 8.46 -1.35 -7.67
CA ASN A 331 7.17 -1.59 -8.33
C ASN A 331 6.40 -2.68 -7.56
N THR A 332 5.09 -2.57 -7.59
CA THR A 332 4.20 -3.50 -6.87
C THR A 332 3.28 -4.24 -7.83
#